data_463c9042740c5d35669c951a2496e730
#
_entry.id   463c9042740c5d35669c951a2496e730
#
_cell.length_a   1.000
_cell.length_b   1.000
_cell.length_c   1.000
_cell.angle_alpha   90.00
_cell.angle_beta   90.00
_cell.angle_gamma   90.00
#
_symmetry.space_group_name_H-M   'P 1'
#
loop_
_entity.id
_entity.type
_entity.pdbx_description
1 polymer ?
#
loop_
_entity_poly.entity_id
_entity_poly.type
_entity_poly.pdbx_seq_one_letter_code
_entity_poly.pdbx_strand_id
1 'polypeptide(L)'
;MKKKGTGGHGRKRLAGKGPTPKASDRTYHQAYRDRIAAEKKATHTNAQRSRAAAKDHYRPHTRAGAELIFGRNPVSEAAVAGVPFKRLFVASTIMKDPKLAKVVERASASGVPLRECSAADLDRLTEGGVHQGIAAELCAYQYLDVMELWDLAVARAEAAGRAASAGCAVVSPAVHEVPSGVLGETPKSDLAPHETVATKPPTHPPLLVALDQVTDPHNLGAVLRSAAAFGADGVIIPEHRAASVNAAAWKVSAGAAAIVPVAQATNLTRALQDLKRAGAFVIGLDGGGDVALPDLQLTDVPLVVVTGSEGRGISRLVRDTCDQIVSIPIAPRMESLNAAVATGIALYQIAVRR
;
A
#
# COMPACT_ATOMS: atom_id res chain seq x y z
N MET A 1 -89.63 47.61 -29.38
CA MET A 1 -88.48 47.83 -28.59
C MET A 1 -87.35 46.85 -29.00
N LYS A 2 -86.30 47.31 -29.69
CA LYS A 2 -85.12 46.47 -30.11
C LYS A 2 -84.14 46.36 -28.98
N LYS A 3 -83.79 45.16 -28.50
CA LYS A 3 -82.74 44.93 -27.54
C LYS A 3 -81.36 45.09 -28.22
N LYS A 4 -80.59 46.06 -27.76
CA LYS A 4 -79.22 46.24 -28.14
C LYS A 4 -78.37 45.06 -27.64
N GLY A 5 -77.69 44.38 -28.57
CA GLY A 5 -76.71 43.34 -28.24
C GLY A 5 -75.43 43.93 -27.68
N THR A 6 -75.00 43.40 -26.55
CA THR A 6 -73.71 43.69 -25.91
C THR A 6 -72.53 43.04 -26.71
N GLY A 7 -72.29 43.65 -27.86
CA GLY A 7 -71.07 43.23 -28.62
C GLY A 7 -69.86 44.09 -28.29
N GLY A 8 -68.78 43.49 -27.89
CA GLY A 8 -67.55 44.15 -28.06
C GLY A 8 -66.45 44.14 -26.98
N HIS A 9 -66.63 43.46 -25.88
CA HIS A 9 -65.58 43.39 -24.84
C HIS A 9 -64.75 42.06 -24.82
N GLY A 10 -65.10 41.10 -25.67
CA GLY A 10 -64.45 39.77 -25.65
C GLY A 10 -63.17 39.65 -26.47
N ARG A 11 -62.97 40.52 -27.50
CA ARG A 11 -61.81 40.36 -28.42
C ARG A 11 -60.46 40.67 -27.80
N LYS A 12 -60.34 41.63 -26.89
CA LYS A 12 -59.05 42.00 -26.27
C LYS A 12 -58.59 41.01 -25.23
N ARG A 13 -59.48 40.20 -24.66
CA ARG A 13 -59.11 39.13 -23.71
C ARG A 13 -58.57 37.87 -24.38
N LEU A 14 -58.81 37.64 -25.66
CA LEU A 14 -58.37 36.47 -26.41
C LEU A 14 -57.08 36.69 -27.17
N ALA A 15 -56.57 37.91 -27.25
CA ALA A 15 -55.44 38.30 -28.08
C ALA A 15 -54.08 38.15 -27.37
N GLY A 16 -53.94 37.45 -26.26
CA GLY A 16 -52.71 37.53 -25.47
C GLY A 16 -51.97 36.22 -25.17
N LYS A 17 -52.46 35.06 -25.56
CA LYS A 17 -51.84 33.78 -25.05
C LYS A 17 -51.31 32.85 -26.14
N GLY A 18 -50.87 33.30 -27.26
CA GLY A 18 -50.24 32.45 -28.28
C GLY A 18 -51.09 31.23 -28.70
N PRO A 19 -50.62 30.38 -29.60
CA PRO A 19 -51.31 29.17 -30.02
C PRO A 19 -51.55 28.21 -28.86
N THR A 20 -52.75 27.66 -28.77
CA THR A 20 -53.11 26.67 -27.71
C THR A 20 -52.09 25.52 -27.74
N PRO A 21 -51.44 25.17 -26.60
CA PRO A 21 -50.49 24.07 -26.56
C PRO A 21 -51.07 22.78 -27.11
N LYS A 22 -50.24 21.94 -27.73
CA LYS A 22 -50.67 20.62 -28.24
C LYS A 22 -51.32 19.79 -27.13
N ALA A 23 -52.25 18.90 -27.46
CA ALA A 23 -52.91 18.04 -26.52
C ALA A 23 -51.93 17.22 -25.67
N SER A 24 -50.81 16.81 -26.25
CA SER A 24 -49.70 16.13 -25.59
C SER A 24 -48.94 16.95 -24.54
N ASP A 25 -49.10 18.28 -24.52
CA ASP A 25 -48.37 19.18 -23.62
C ASP A 25 -49.23 19.77 -22.50
N ARG A 26 -50.53 19.41 -22.50
CA ARG A 26 -51.48 19.82 -21.47
C ARG A 26 -51.55 18.79 -20.37
N THR A 27 -51.09 19.12 -19.15
CA THR A 27 -50.99 18.22 -18.01
C THR A 27 -52.28 17.50 -17.63
N TYR A 28 -53.46 18.08 -17.92
CA TYR A 28 -54.78 17.51 -17.65
C TYR A 28 -55.35 16.68 -18.81
N HIS A 29 -54.70 16.70 -19.99
CA HIS A 29 -55.20 15.99 -21.16
C HIS A 29 -54.74 14.53 -21.19
N GLN A 30 -55.63 13.64 -21.68
CA GLN A 30 -55.30 12.20 -21.75
C GLN A 30 -53.99 11.91 -22.52
N ALA A 31 -53.78 12.59 -23.65
CA ALA A 31 -52.57 12.45 -24.47
C ALA A 31 -51.28 12.80 -23.73
N TYR A 32 -51.28 13.70 -22.75
CA TYR A 32 -50.16 13.97 -21.87
C TYR A 32 -49.88 12.79 -20.95
N ARG A 33 -50.93 12.25 -20.32
CA ARG A 33 -50.77 11.08 -19.42
C ARG A 33 -50.27 9.87 -20.17
N ASP A 34 -50.74 9.64 -21.40
CA ASP A 34 -50.29 8.53 -22.24
C ASP A 34 -48.82 8.69 -22.66
N ARG A 35 -48.39 9.92 -23.00
CA ARG A 35 -47.00 10.23 -23.29
C ARG A 35 -46.10 9.95 -22.09
N ILE A 36 -46.43 10.45 -20.90
CA ILE A 36 -45.66 10.23 -19.69
C ILE A 36 -45.61 8.75 -19.29
N ALA A 37 -46.74 8.03 -19.49
CA ALA A 37 -46.77 6.58 -19.24
C ALA A 37 -45.87 5.81 -20.24
N ALA A 38 -45.83 6.22 -21.51
CA ALA A 38 -44.93 5.65 -22.52
C ALA A 38 -43.48 5.97 -22.25
N GLU A 39 -43.14 7.19 -21.83
CA GLU A 39 -41.76 7.57 -21.41
C GLU A 39 -41.31 6.79 -20.19
N LYS A 40 -42.18 6.62 -19.18
CA LYS A 40 -41.89 5.77 -18.00
C LYS A 40 -41.68 4.30 -18.37
N LYS A 41 -42.48 3.77 -19.29
CA LYS A 41 -42.32 2.41 -19.82
C LYS A 41 -41.02 2.27 -20.59
N ALA A 42 -40.67 3.22 -21.44
CA ALA A 42 -39.43 3.21 -22.21
C ALA A 42 -38.17 3.28 -21.30
N THR A 43 -38.19 4.15 -20.27
CA THR A 43 -37.13 4.23 -19.27
C THR A 43 -37.03 2.95 -18.44
N HIS A 44 -38.13 2.33 -18.05
CA HIS A 44 -38.12 1.05 -17.32
C HIS A 44 -37.63 -0.10 -18.20
N THR A 45 -38.00 -0.14 -19.47
CA THR A 45 -37.56 -1.17 -20.44
C THR A 45 -36.06 -0.99 -20.76
N ASN A 46 -35.58 0.26 -20.88
CA ASN A 46 -34.18 0.56 -21.07
C ASN A 46 -33.35 0.20 -19.84
N ALA A 47 -33.85 0.46 -18.63
CA ALA A 47 -33.23 0.03 -17.38
C ALA A 47 -33.23 -1.50 -17.22
N GLN A 48 -34.29 -2.20 -17.69
CA GLN A 48 -34.29 -3.67 -17.72
C GLN A 48 -33.36 -4.24 -18.77
N ARG A 49 -33.21 -3.63 -19.96
CA ARG A 49 -32.23 -4.04 -20.99
C ARG A 49 -30.81 -3.80 -20.53
N SER A 50 -30.51 -2.68 -19.87
CA SER A 50 -29.20 -2.44 -19.25
C SER A 50 -28.91 -3.41 -18.11
N ARG A 51 -29.93 -3.80 -17.31
CA ARG A 51 -29.80 -4.83 -16.28
C ARG A 51 -29.61 -6.25 -16.86
N ALA A 52 -30.21 -6.55 -18.00
CA ALA A 52 -30.03 -7.83 -18.69
C ALA A 52 -28.68 -7.92 -19.40
N ALA A 53 -28.21 -6.84 -20.04
CA ALA A 53 -26.88 -6.75 -20.60
C ALA A 53 -25.77 -6.81 -19.52
N ALA A 54 -26.09 -6.33 -18.30
CA ALA A 54 -25.17 -6.43 -17.14
C ALA A 54 -25.09 -7.86 -16.57
N LYS A 55 -25.97 -8.79 -16.98
CA LYS A 55 -25.90 -10.19 -16.51
C LYS A 55 -24.76 -10.99 -17.13
N ASP A 56 -24.22 -10.57 -18.26
CA ASP A 56 -23.09 -11.23 -18.95
C ASP A 56 -21.72 -10.61 -18.65
N HIS A 57 -21.69 -9.48 -17.90
CA HIS A 57 -20.42 -8.89 -17.47
C HIS A 57 -19.94 -9.57 -16.19
N TYR A 58 -18.67 -10.00 -16.22
CA TYR A 58 -17.93 -10.44 -15.06
C TYR A 58 -18.17 -9.48 -13.89
N ARG A 59 -18.77 -9.99 -12.80
CA ARG A 59 -18.90 -9.23 -11.56
C ARG A 59 -17.57 -9.31 -10.83
N PRO A 60 -16.82 -8.22 -10.72
CA PRO A 60 -15.58 -8.24 -9.98
C PRO A 60 -15.88 -8.54 -8.52
N HIS A 61 -15.26 -9.59 -8.00
CA HIS A 61 -15.28 -9.92 -6.58
C HIS A 61 -13.84 -9.88 -6.10
N THR A 62 -13.57 -9.15 -5.04
CA THR A 62 -12.39 -9.36 -4.20
C THR A 62 -12.71 -10.47 -3.21
N ARG A 63 -11.74 -11.35 -2.93
CA ARG A 63 -11.87 -12.26 -1.79
C ARG A 63 -11.98 -11.43 -0.51
N ALA A 64 -12.78 -11.88 0.46
CA ALA A 64 -12.81 -11.27 1.78
C ALA A 64 -11.36 -11.17 2.31
N GLY A 65 -10.93 -9.96 2.66
CA GLY A 65 -9.57 -9.67 3.11
C GLY A 65 -8.54 -9.31 2.01
N ALA A 66 -8.93 -9.24 0.73
CA ALA A 66 -8.04 -8.74 -0.31
C ALA A 66 -7.93 -7.21 -0.21
N GLU A 67 -6.70 -6.72 -0.18
CA GLU A 67 -6.45 -5.28 -0.15
C GLU A 67 -6.66 -4.68 -1.54
N LEU A 68 -7.47 -3.62 -1.60
CA LEU A 68 -7.80 -2.91 -2.82
C LEU A 68 -7.32 -1.46 -2.72
N ILE A 69 -6.58 -1.02 -3.73
CA ILE A 69 -6.26 0.39 -3.93
C ILE A 69 -7.01 0.91 -5.15
N PHE A 70 -7.47 2.15 -5.10
CA PHE A 70 -8.22 2.75 -6.20
C PHE A 70 -7.94 4.24 -6.35
N GLY A 71 -8.25 4.75 -7.55
CA GLY A 71 -7.92 6.11 -7.96
C GLY A 71 -6.62 6.19 -8.77
N ARG A 72 -6.56 7.16 -9.68
CA ARG A 72 -5.44 7.29 -10.65
C ARG A 72 -4.08 7.47 -9.97
N ASN A 73 -4.00 8.38 -9.02
CA ASN A 73 -2.73 8.67 -8.34
C ASN A 73 -2.28 7.50 -7.43
N PRO A 74 -3.14 6.96 -6.51
CA PRO A 74 -2.74 5.83 -5.68
C PRO A 74 -2.27 4.61 -6.47
N VAL A 75 -3.00 4.23 -7.54
CA VAL A 75 -2.63 3.08 -8.37
C VAL A 75 -1.33 3.34 -9.15
N SER A 76 -1.15 4.56 -9.70
CA SER A 76 0.10 4.93 -10.37
C SER A 76 1.30 4.94 -9.43
N GLU A 77 1.14 5.52 -8.24
CA GLU A 77 2.19 5.56 -7.22
C GLU A 77 2.57 4.16 -6.74
N ALA A 78 1.58 3.29 -6.51
CA ALA A 78 1.83 1.90 -6.14
C ALA A 78 2.56 1.13 -7.25
N ALA A 79 2.18 1.32 -8.52
CA ALA A 79 2.89 0.72 -9.65
C ALA A 79 4.34 1.20 -9.76
N VAL A 80 4.61 2.48 -9.51
CA VAL A 80 5.97 3.05 -9.48
C VAL A 80 6.77 2.49 -8.31
N ALA A 81 6.14 2.34 -7.14
CA ALA A 81 6.76 1.76 -5.95
C ALA A 81 7.00 0.23 -6.05
N GLY A 82 6.58 -0.42 -7.15
CA GLY A 82 6.78 -1.85 -7.34
C GLY A 82 5.83 -2.74 -6.54
N VAL A 83 4.69 -2.19 -6.07
CA VAL A 83 3.68 -2.98 -5.35
C VAL A 83 3.15 -4.09 -6.24
N PRO A 84 3.16 -5.36 -5.82
CA PRO A 84 2.71 -6.46 -6.65
C PRO A 84 1.18 -6.46 -6.77
N PHE A 85 0.69 -6.26 -7.99
CA PHE A 85 -0.75 -6.34 -8.29
C PHE A 85 -1.15 -7.76 -8.64
N LYS A 86 -2.25 -8.21 -8.05
CA LYS A 86 -2.88 -9.48 -8.39
C LYS A 86 -3.83 -9.34 -9.57
N ARG A 87 -4.54 -8.22 -9.67
CA ARG A 87 -5.44 -7.84 -10.75
C ARG A 87 -5.55 -6.34 -10.88
N LEU A 88 -5.74 -5.87 -12.11
CA LEU A 88 -6.02 -4.47 -12.40
C LEU A 88 -7.41 -4.35 -13.01
N PHE A 89 -8.26 -3.50 -12.44
CA PHE A 89 -9.62 -3.21 -12.91
C PHE A 89 -9.63 -1.82 -13.56
N VAL A 90 -10.06 -1.71 -14.80
CA VAL A 90 -10.00 -0.47 -15.58
C VAL A 90 -11.32 -0.23 -16.28
N ALA A 91 -11.85 0.99 -16.19
CA ALA A 91 -13.01 1.38 -16.97
C ALA A 91 -12.60 1.67 -18.42
N SER A 92 -13.39 1.20 -19.40
CA SER A 92 -13.14 1.40 -20.83
C SER A 92 -12.93 2.87 -21.24
N THR A 93 -13.46 3.80 -20.47
CA THR A 93 -13.36 5.26 -20.73
C THR A 93 -11.98 5.84 -20.42
N ILE A 94 -11.11 5.14 -19.69
CA ILE A 94 -9.85 5.70 -19.14
C ILE A 94 -8.60 5.33 -19.96
N MET A 95 -8.68 4.39 -20.86
CA MET A 95 -7.57 3.96 -21.71
C MET A 95 -6.86 5.08 -22.47
N LYS A 96 -7.41 6.29 -22.47
CA LYS A 96 -6.84 7.49 -23.14
C LYS A 96 -5.93 8.34 -22.23
N ASP A 97 -5.85 8.04 -20.92
CA ASP A 97 -4.98 8.80 -20.01
C ASP A 97 -3.53 8.28 -20.11
N PRO A 98 -2.56 9.12 -20.50
CA PRO A 98 -1.17 8.69 -20.71
C PRO A 98 -0.48 8.18 -19.45
N LYS A 99 -0.88 8.64 -18.24
CA LYS A 99 -0.34 8.12 -16.97
C LYS A 99 -0.82 6.69 -16.71
N LEU A 100 -2.09 6.43 -17.00
CA LEU A 100 -2.68 5.11 -16.80
C LEU A 100 -2.28 4.12 -17.89
N ALA A 101 -2.04 4.59 -19.11
CA ALA A 101 -1.49 3.76 -20.17
C ALA A 101 -0.17 3.11 -19.75
N LYS A 102 0.74 3.86 -19.13
CA LYS A 102 1.99 3.31 -18.56
C LYS A 102 1.77 2.28 -17.45
N VAL A 103 0.77 2.49 -16.58
CA VAL A 103 0.44 1.53 -15.51
C VAL A 103 -0.11 0.23 -16.12
N VAL A 104 -1.02 0.35 -17.09
CA VAL A 104 -1.60 -0.79 -17.80
C VAL A 104 -0.53 -1.55 -18.58
N GLU A 105 0.34 -0.85 -19.30
CA GLU A 105 1.45 -1.44 -20.04
C GLU A 105 2.39 -2.21 -19.10
N ARG A 106 2.80 -1.60 -18.00
CA ARG A 106 3.65 -2.24 -16.99
C ARG A 106 2.97 -3.44 -16.35
N ALA A 107 1.70 -3.33 -15.98
CA ALA A 107 0.92 -4.44 -15.43
C ALA A 107 0.82 -5.60 -16.43
N SER A 108 0.57 -5.29 -17.71
CA SER A 108 0.51 -6.29 -18.77
C SER A 108 1.86 -6.96 -19.01
N ALA A 109 2.95 -6.21 -19.02
CA ALA A 109 4.31 -6.72 -19.15
C ALA A 109 4.68 -7.65 -17.97
N SER A 110 4.14 -7.38 -16.78
CA SER A 110 4.31 -8.21 -15.58
C SER A 110 3.32 -9.38 -15.49
N GLY A 111 2.51 -9.64 -16.53
CA GLY A 111 1.53 -10.72 -16.52
C GLY A 111 0.33 -10.50 -15.59
N VAL A 112 0.12 -9.28 -15.09
CA VAL A 112 -1.01 -8.94 -14.23
C VAL A 112 -2.32 -8.97 -15.03
N PRO A 113 -3.32 -9.78 -14.64
CA PRO A 113 -4.59 -9.85 -15.35
C PRO A 113 -5.31 -8.50 -15.36
N LEU A 114 -5.55 -7.96 -16.56
CA LEU A 114 -6.36 -6.76 -16.76
C LEU A 114 -7.82 -7.15 -16.89
N ARG A 115 -8.69 -6.46 -16.18
CA ARG A 115 -10.15 -6.63 -16.22
C ARG A 115 -10.83 -5.32 -16.58
N GLU A 116 -11.49 -5.31 -17.73
CA GLU A 116 -12.33 -4.19 -18.12
C GLU A 116 -13.65 -4.25 -17.35
N CYS A 117 -14.04 -3.13 -16.73
CA CYS A 117 -15.21 -3.02 -15.86
C CYS A 117 -16.02 -1.78 -16.21
N SER A 118 -17.33 -1.81 -15.91
CA SER A 118 -18.14 -0.60 -15.95
C SER A 118 -17.88 0.29 -14.73
N ALA A 119 -18.22 1.58 -14.81
CA ALA A 119 -18.12 2.48 -13.66
C ALA A 119 -18.94 1.97 -12.46
N ALA A 120 -20.15 1.42 -12.73
CA ALA A 120 -21.00 0.84 -11.69
C ALA A 120 -20.40 -0.43 -11.03
N ASP A 121 -19.54 -1.16 -11.73
CA ASP A 121 -18.82 -2.30 -11.16
C ASP A 121 -17.69 -1.82 -10.26
N LEU A 122 -16.99 -0.76 -10.67
CA LEU A 122 -15.96 -0.13 -9.86
C LEU A 122 -16.54 0.53 -8.61
N ASP A 123 -17.68 1.23 -8.72
CA ASP A 123 -18.40 1.78 -7.56
C ASP A 123 -18.72 0.69 -6.52
N ARG A 124 -19.16 -0.47 -6.99
CA ARG A 124 -19.45 -1.61 -6.10
C ARG A 124 -18.19 -2.21 -5.49
N LEU A 125 -17.13 -2.34 -6.30
CA LEU A 125 -15.87 -2.90 -5.87
C LEU A 125 -15.18 -2.03 -4.82
N THR A 126 -15.29 -0.70 -4.94
CA THR A 126 -14.67 0.29 -4.05
C THR A 126 -15.62 0.80 -2.96
N GLU A 127 -16.80 0.19 -2.82
CA GLU A 127 -17.82 0.59 -1.84
C GLU A 127 -18.20 2.09 -1.95
N GLY A 128 -18.26 2.60 -3.17
CA GLY A 128 -18.56 4.01 -3.46
C GLY A 128 -17.36 4.96 -3.31
N GLY A 129 -16.16 4.44 -3.19
CA GLY A 129 -14.93 5.25 -3.15
C GLY A 129 -14.64 5.96 -4.48
N VAL A 130 -13.82 7.02 -4.42
CA VAL A 130 -13.46 7.82 -5.60
C VAL A 130 -12.42 7.08 -6.44
N HIS A 131 -12.88 6.09 -7.22
CA HIS A 131 -12.01 5.21 -8.01
C HIS A 131 -11.46 5.84 -9.30
N GLN A 132 -12.06 6.94 -9.78
CA GLN A 132 -11.62 7.63 -11.00
C GLN A 132 -11.41 6.68 -12.22
N GLY A 133 -12.12 5.55 -12.22
CA GLY A 133 -12.13 4.53 -13.27
C GLY A 133 -11.04 3.47 -13.20
N ILE A 134 -10.24 3.41 -12.15
CA ILE A 134 -9.21 2.40 -11.96
C ILE A 134 -9.17 1.91 -10.50
N ALA A 135 -8.98 0.60 -10.34
CA ALA A 135 -8.69 -0.04 -9.07
C ALA A 135 -7.71 -1.21 -9.28
N ALA A 136 -6.90 -1.51 -8.28
CA ALA A 136 -5.98 -2.63 -8.29
C ALA A 136 -6.15 -3.47 -7.03
N GLU A 137 -6.26 -4.78 -7.21
CA GLU A 137 -6.20 -5.77 -6.13
C GLU A 137 -4.73 -6.09 -5.89
N LEU A 138 -4.26 -5.95 -4.65
CA LEU A 138 -2.88 -6.25 -4.28
C LEU A 138 -2.69 -7.75 -4.04
N CYS A 139 -1.48 -8.24 -4.28
CA CYS A 139 -1.06 -9.52 -3.77
C CYS A 139 -0.93 -9.43 -2.24
N ALA A 140 -1.36 -10.48 -1.53
CA ALA A 140 -1.07 -10.59 -0.11
C ALA A 140 0.45 -10.67 0.07
N TYR A 141 0.98 -9.91 1.04
CA TYR A 141 2.40 -10.00 1.39
C TYR A 141 2.71 -11.38 1.95
N GLN A 142 3.82 -11.97 1.52
CA GLN A 142 4.27 -13.28 2.00
C GLN A 142 5.21 -13.06 3.18
N TYR A 143 4.71 -13.31 4.37
CA TYR A 143 5.51 -13.24 5.59
C TYR A 143 6.25 -14.56 5.80
N LEU A 144 7.47 -14.45 6.30
CA LEU A 144 8.25 -15.59 6.76
C LEU A 144 7.89 -15.95 8.21
N ASP A 145 8.25 -17.16 8.63
CA ASP A 145 8.40 -17.47 10.05
C ASP A 145 9.65 -16.80 10.62
N VAL A 146 9.67 -16.54 11.92
CA VAL A 146 10.81 -15.84 12.56
C VAL A 146 12.09 -16.62 12.47
N MET A 147 12.03 -17.96 12.61
CA MET A 147 13.23 -18.80 12.53
C MET A 147 13.69 -18.99 11.09
N GLU A 148 12.76 -19.03 10.12
CA GLU A 148 13.11 -18.99 8.68
C GLU A 148 13.86 -17.70 8.33
N LEU A 149 13.41 -16.55 8.85
CA LEU A 149 14.10 -15.29 8.68
C LEU A 149 15.50 -15.30 9.29
N TRP A 150 15.63 -15.86 10.49
CA TRP A 150 16.92 -16.01 11.17
C TRP A 150 17.90 -16.87 10.38
N ASP A 151 17.47 -18.04 9.93
CA ASP A 151 18.30 -18.96 9.14
C ASP A 151 18.74 -18.31 7.83
N LEU A 152 17.86 -17.55 7.18
CA LEU A 152 18.19 -16.76 5.99
C LEU A 152 19.27 -15.70 6.28
N ALA A 153 19.15 -14.99 7.42
CA ALA A 153 20.11 -13.97 7.82
C ALA A 153 21.49 -14.57 8.11
N VAL A 154 21.54 -15.70 8.81
CA VAL A 154 22.77 -16.45 9.11
C VAL A 154 23.42 -16.94 7.81
N ALA A 155 22.65 -17.56 6.92
CA ALA A 155 23.15 -18.06 5.64
C ALA A 155 23.75 -16.93 4.77
N ARG A 156 23.13 -15.73 4.78
CA ARG A 156 23.67 -14.54 4.09
C ARG A 156 24.99 -14.07 4.68
N ALA A 157 25.07 -13.98 6.01
CA ALA A 157 26.30 -13.60 6.70
C ALA A 157 27.46 -14.56 6.43
N GLU A 158 27.20 -15.87 6.47
CA GLU A 158 28.20 -16.91 6.15
C GLU A 158 28.65 -16.86 4.67
N ALA A 159 27.70 -16.67 3.73
CA ALA A 159 28.02 -16.54 2.32
C ALA A 159 28.90 -15.31 2.05
N ALA A 160 28.59 -14.19 2.70
CA ALA A 160 29.39 -12.97 2.61
C ALA A 160 30.78 -13.15 3.20
N GLY A 161 30.92 -13.86 4.34
CA GLY A 161 32.20 -14.21 4.96
C GLY A 161 33.07 -15.11 4.06
N ARG A 162 32.48 -16.13 3.44
CA ARG A 162 33.19 -17.01 2.47
C ARG A 162 33.68 -16.25 1.24
N ALA A 163 32.87 -15.32 0.73
CA ALA A 163 33.25 -14.52 -0.43
C ALA A 163 34.35 -13.53 -0.11
N ALA A 164 34.33 -12.93 1.06
CA ALA A 164 35.38 -12.02 1.51
C ALA A 164 36.72 -12.75 1.66
N SER A 165 36.73 -13.99 2.17
CA SER A 165 37.95 -14.82 2.31
C SER A 165 38.44 -15.35 0.96
N ALA A 166 37.60 -15.54 -0.04
CA ALA A 166 37.93 -16.02 -1.37
C ALA A 166 38.43 -14.91 -2.33
N GLY A 167 38.43 -13.65 -1.92
CA GLY A 167 38.81 -12.51 -2.77
C GLY A 167 37.89 -12.28 -3.98
N CYS A 168 36.72 -12.90 -4.00
CA CYS A 168 35.74 -12.83 -5.09
C CYS A 168 34.69 -11.77 -4.80
N ALA A 169 34.39 -10.89 -5.76
CA ALA A 169 33.26 -10.01 -5.70
C ALA A 169 31.99 -10.86 -5.80
N VAL A 170 31.25 -11.02 -4.71
CA VAL A 170 29.97 -11.73 -4.72
C VAL A 170 28.92 -10.83 -5.34
N VAL A 171 28.39 -11.26 -6.46
CA VAL A 171 27.09 -10.81 -6.93
C VAL A 171 26.06 -11.32 -5.90
N SER A 172 25.34 -10.43 -5.25
CA SER A 172 24.25 -10.78 -4.31
C SER A 172 23.40 -11.92 -4.89
N PRO A 173 23.18 -13.02 -4.16
CA PRO A 173 22.23 -14.01 -4.63
C PRO A 173 20.89 -13.32 -4.78
N ALA A 174 20.29 -13.50 -5.95
CA ALA A 174 19.02 -12.95 -6.30
C ALA A 174 18.01 -13.18 -5.15
N VAL A 175 17.42 -12.08 -4.70
CA VAL A 175 16.13 -12.04 -4.04
C VAL A 175 15.28 -13.15 -4.64
N HIS A 176 14.57 -13.94 -3.82
CA HIS A 176 13.55 -14.89 -4.26
C HIS A 176 13.05 -14.51 -5.64
N GLU A 177 13.19 -15.40 -6.61
CA GLU A 177 12.67 -15.17 -7.95
C GLU A 177 11.21 -14.77 -7.86
N VAL A 178 10.98 -13.46 -7.78
CA VAL A 178 9.74 -12.89 -8.23
C VAL A 178 9.69 -13.30 -9.69
N PRO A 179 8.65 -14.03 -10.13
CA PRO A 179 8.61 -14.63 -11.47
C PRO A 179 9.09 -13.59 -12.48
N SER A 180 10.05 -14.00 -13.31
CA SER A 180 10.76 -13.19 -14.31
C SER A 180 9.81 -12.43 -15.22
N GLY A 181 9.33 -11.28 -14.80
CA GLY A 181 8.38 -10.43 -15.50
C GLY A 181 8.23 -9.06 -14.82
N VAL A 182 8.77 -8.87 -13.62
CA VAL A 182 8.50 -7.67 -12.81
C VAL A 182 9.59 -6.59 -12.94
N LEU A 183 10.76 -6.90 -13.47
CA LEU A 183 11.84 -5.93 -13.65
C LEU A 183 12.02 -5.56 -15.13
N GLY A 184 11.06 -4.83 -15.68
CA GLY A 184 11.28 -4.04 -16.87
C GLY A 184 12.24 -2.88 -16.54
N GLU A 185 13.14 -2.59 -17.47
CA GLU A 185 14.16 -1.54 -17.39
C GLU A 185 13.62 -0.24 -16.79
N THR A 186 14.31 0.27 -15.76
CA THR A 186 14.07 1.59 -15.19
C THR A 186 14.12 2.64 -16.31
N PRO A 187 13.15 3.58 -16.40
CA PRO A 187 13.28 4.69 -17.33
C PRO A 187 14.54 5.46 -16.95
N LYS A 188 15.40 5.68 -17.94
CA LYS A 188 16.53 6.61 -17.83
C LYS A 188 15.96 7.98 -17.44
N SER A 189 16.04 8.30 -16.16
CA SER A 189 15.98 9.68 -15.72
C SER A 189 17.31 10.31 -16.11
N ASP A 190 17.29 11.53 -16.67
CA ASP A 190 18.48 12.34 -17.00
C ASP A 190 19.24 12.85 -15.77
N LEU A 191 19.13 12.16 -14.65
CA LEU A 191 20.05 12.25 -13.53
C LEU A 191 21.26 11.42 -13.92
N ALA A 192 22.43 12.08 -13.98
CA ALA A 192 23.72 11.46 -14.19
C ALA A 192 23.79 10.13 -13.46
N PRO A 193 24.37 9.08 -14.08
CA PRO A 193 24.49 7.80 -13.43
C PRO A 193 25.23 8.05 -12.11
N HIS A 194 24.49 7.98 -10.98
CA HIS A 194 25.14 7.71 -9.72
C HIS A 194 25.90 6.41 -9.97
N GLU A 195 27.22 6.51 -10.01
CA GLU A 195 28.06 5.34 -9.93
C GLU A 195 27.47 4.50 -8.83
N THR A 196 26.90 3.36 -9.21
CA THR A 196 26.56 2.31 -8.28
C THR A 196 27.90 1.94 -7.66
N VAL A 197 28.21 2.57 -6.55
CA VAL A 197 29.27 2.09 -5.68
C VAL A 197 28.88 0.65 -5.42
N ALA A 198 29.62 -0.26 -6.04
CA ALA A 198 29.49 -1.68 -5.78
C ALA A 198 29.82 -1.84 -4.29
N THR A 199 28.79 -1.71 -3.46
CA THR A 199 28.92 -1.92 -2.03
C THR A 199 29.23 -3.39 -1.88
N LYS A 200 30.45 -3.67 -1.47
CA LYS A 200 30.86 -4.99 -1.00
C LYS A 200 29.74 -5.50 -0.09
N PRO A 201 29.20 -6.71 -0.33
CA PRO A 201 28.16 -7.23 0.54
C PRO A 201 28.65 -7.16 1.98
N PRO A 202 27.83 -6.65 2.90
CA PRO A 202 28.25 -6.46 4.28
C PRO A 202 28.65 -7.83 4.87
N THR A 203 29.89 -7.96 5.27
CA THR A 203 30.43 -9.16 5.97
C THR A 203 30.15 -9.03 7.48
N HIS A 204 28.95 -8.65 7.85
CA HIS A 204 28.59 -8.48 9.25
C HIS A 204 27.72 -9.64 9.75
N PRO A 205 27.75 -9.92 11.06
CA PRO A 205 26.81 -10.84 11.69
C PRO A 205 25.36 -10.42 11.44
N PRO A 206 24.39 -11.35 11.50
CA PRO A 206 22.98 -11.07 11.30
C PRO A 206 22.48 -9.83 12.05
N LEU A 207 21.68 -9.00 11.39
CA LEU A 207 21.06 -7.81 11.97
C LEU A 207 19.56 -7.82 11.66
N LEU A 208 18.75 -8.03 12.69
CA LEU A 208 17.30 -7.99 12.56
C LEU A 208 16.70 -6.81 13.34
N VAL A 209 15.53 -6.36 12.90
CA VAL A 209 14.71 -5.37 13.60
C VAL A 209 13.43 -6.03 14.06
N ALA A 210 13.03 -5.83 15.31
CA ALA A 210 11.74 -6.27 15.84
C ALA A 210 10.90 -5.07 16.27
N LEU A 211 9.64 -5.03 15.84
CA LEU A 211 8.71 -3.95 16.17
C LEU A 211 7.71 -4.41 17.21
N ASP A 212 7.67 -3.77 18.37
CA ASP A 212 6.70 -4.07 19.42
C ASP A 212 5.55 -3.07 19.42
N GLN A 213 4.35 -3.53 19.06
CA GLN A 213 3.11 -2.74 19.04
C GLN A 213 3.17 -1.48 18.15
N VAL A 214 3.96 -1.47 17.10
CA VAL A 214 3.95 -0.41 16.08
C VAL A 214 2.77 -0.66 15.15
N THR A 215 1.73 0.18 15.25
CA THR A 215 0.45 -0.02 14.53
C THR A 215 0.30 0.85 13.28
N ASP A 216 1.13 1.88 13.11
CA ASP A 216 1.10 2.75 11.94
C ASP A 216 1.89 2.13 10.77
N PRO A 217 1.21 1.85 9.61
CA PRO A 217 1.89 1.34 8.42
C PRO A 217 2.97 2.30 7.86
N HIS A 218 2.84 3.61 8.10
CA HIS A 218 3.86 4.57 7.68
C HIS A 218 5.17 4.37 8.45
N ASN A 219 5.10 4.10 9.75
CA ASN A 219 6.28 3.76 10.54
C ASN A 219 6.89 2.44 10.09
N LEU A 220 6.09 1.40 9.83
CA LEU A 220 6.60 0.16 9.27
C LEU A 220 7.31 0.37 7.94
N GLY A 221 6.71 1.12 7.02
CA GLY A 221 7.33 1.45 5.72
C GLY A 221 8.65 2.20 5.86
N ALA A 222 8.73 3.17 6.78
CA ALA A 222 9.94 3.93 7.05
C ALA A 222 11.04 3.06 7.70
N VAL A 223 10.67 2.13 8.59
CA VAL A 223 11.59 1.14 9.17
C VAL A 223 12.15 0.23 8.09
N LEU A 224 11.30 -0.32 7.21
CA LEU A 224 11.75 -1.14 6.09
C LEU A 224 12.74 -0.40 5.20
N ARG A 225 12.48 0.88 4.92
CA ARG A 225 13.41 1.71 4.14
C ARG A 225 14.75 1.91 4.85
N SER A 226 14.74 2.16 6.14
CA SER A 226 15.96 2.28 6.95
C SER A 226 16.71 0.94 7.05
N ALA A 227 15.98 -0.17 7.22
CA ALA A 227 16.53 -1.52 7.22
C ALA A 227 17.27 -1.84 5.92
N ALA A 228 16.67 -1.54 4.77
CA ALA A 228 17.31 -1.69 3.47
C ALA A 228 18.54 -0.80 3.31
N ALA A 229 18.45 0.47 3.76
CA ALA A 229 19.55 1.44 3.62
C ALA A 229 20.76 1.10 4.48
N PHE A 230 20.56 0.51 5.66
CA PHE A 230 21.61 0.22 6.63
C PHE A 230 21.96 -1.27 6.75
N GLY A 231 21.48 -2.09 5.82
CA GLY A 231 21.88 -3.48 5.69
C GLY A 231 21.32 -4.41 6.78
N ALA A 232 20.12 -4.13 7.32
CA ALA A 232 19.45 -5.10 8.15
C ALA A 232 18.88 -6.24 7.30
N ASP A 233 19.01 -7.48 7.79
CA ASP A 233 18.65 -8.70 7.07
C ASP A 233 17.14 -8.98 7.05
N GLY A 234 16.38 -8.38 7.96
CA GLY A 234 14.93 -8.51 8.00
C GLY A 234 14.26 -7.75 9.13
N VAL A 235 12.92 -7.72 9.06
CA VAL A 235 12.07 -7.07 10.07
C VAL A 235 11.07 -8.07 10.62
N ILE A 236 10.89 -8.09 11.93
CA ILE A 236 9.94 -8.95 12.66
C ILE A 236 8.80 -8.06 13.17
N ILE A 237 7.57 -8.44 12.88
CA ILE A 237 6.37 -7.77 13.37
C ILE A 237 5.46 -8.78 14.11
N PRO A 238 4.69 -8.35 15.12
CA PRO A 238 3.64 -9.19 15.68
C PRO A 238 2.54 -9.46 14.65
N GLU A 239 1.95 -10.65 14.68
CA GLU A 239 0.80 -11.01 13.84
C GLU A 239 -0.45 -10.17 14.19
N HIS A 240 -0.59 -9.83 15.48
CA HIS A 240 -1.72 -9.08 15.99
C HIS A 240 -1.30 -7.74 16.61
N ARG A 241 -2.20 -6.74 16.50
CA ARG A 241 -2.00 -5.40 17.08
C ARG A 241 -0.72 -4.70 16.57
N ALA A 242 -0.35 -4.98 15.34
CA ALA A 242 0.77 -4.36 14.65
C ALA A 242 0.36 -3.95 13.22
N ALA A 243 1.13 -3.06 12.62
CA ALA A 243 0.98 -2.72 11.21
C ALA A 243 1.33 -3.93 10.33
N SER A 244 0.59 -4.10 9.25
CA SER A 244 0.89 -5.05 8.19
C SER A 244 1.56 -4.34 7.00
N VAL A 245 2.23 -5.12 6.13
CA VAL A 245 2.82 -4.63 4.89
C VAL A 245 1.71 -4.42 3.86
N ASN A 246 0.96 -3.34 4.02
CA ASN A 246 -0.13 -2.90 3.17
C ASN A 246 0.33 -1.85 2.15
N ALA A 247 -0.59 -1.34 1.31
CA ALA A 247 -0.28 -0.32 0.30
C ALA A 247 0.41 0.94 0.88
N ALA A 248 0.05 1.37 2.09
CA ALA A 248 0.67 2.52 2.74
C ALA A 248 2.12 2.23 3.14
N ALA A 249 2.39 1.06 3.75
CA ALA A 249 3.73 0.62 4.08
C ALA A 249 4.60 0.44 2.81
N TRP A 250 4.05 -0.16 1.75
CA TRP A 250 4.72 -0.28 0.45
C TRP A 250 5.15 1.07 -0.10
N LYS A 251 4.22 2.03 -0.12
CA LYS A 251 4.49 3.38 -0.63
C LYS A 251 5.63 4.07 0.13
N VAL A 252 5.57 4.06 1.46
CA VAL A 252 6.57 4.72 2.32
C VAL A 252 7.91 4.01 2.26
N SER A 253 7.92 2.68 2.10
CA SER A 253 9.15 1.91 1.99
C SER A 253 9.96 2.19 0.72
N ALA A 254 9.38 2.88 -0.28
CA ALA A 254 10.04 3.19 -1.55
C ALA A 254 10.69 1.98 -2.24
N GLY A 255 10.00 0.82 -2.19
CA GLY A 255 10.49 -0.45 -2.76
C GLY A 255 11.26 -1.34 -1.78
N ALA A 256 11.63 -0.85 -0.60
CA ALA A 256 12.36 -1.65 0.39
C ALA A 256 11.57 -2.89 0.88
N ALA A 257 10.23 -2.83 0.86
CA ALA A 257 9.38 -3.97 1.20
C ALA A 257 9.53 -5.19 0.25
N ALA A 258 10.09 -4.99 -0.95
CA ALA A 258 10.43 -6.08 -1.86
C ALA A 258 11.83 -6.66 -1.60
N ILE A 259 12.68 -5.95 -0.87
CA ILE A 259 14.10 -6.29 -0.66
C ILE A 259 14.31 -6.88 0.73
N VAL A 260 13.71 -6.25 1.75
CA VAL A 260 13.84 -6.64 3.16
C VAL A 260 12.71 -7.60 3.51
N PRO A 261 13.01 -8.87 3.81
CA PRO A 261 11.99 -9.83 4.21
C PRO A 261 11.37 -9.44 5.56
N VAL A 262 10.07 -9.70 5.70
CA VAL A 262 9.34 -9.46 6.93
C VAL A 262 8.81 -10.79 7.46
N ALA A 263 9.12 -11.07 8.73
CA ALA A 263 8.56 -12.22 9.44
C ALA A 263 7.43 -11.80 10.38
N GLN A 264 6.46 -12.69 10.58
CA GLN A 264 5.39 -12.51 11.56
C GLN A 264 5.60 -13.41 12.77
N ALA A 265 5.53 -12.80 13.96
CA ALA A 265 5.59 -13.50 15.23
C ALA A 265 4.20 -13.56 15.86
N THR A 266 3.66 -14.75 16.09
CA THR A 266 2.41 -14.94 16.87
C THR A 266 2.59 -14.42 18.31
N ASN A 267 3.79 -14.59 18.87
CA ASN A 267 4.18 -14.06 20.16
C ASN A 267 5.62 -13.53 20.09
N LEU A 268 5.77 -12.19 20.09
CA LEU A 268 7.06 -11.53 19.95
C LEU A 268 8.03 -11.90 21.09
N THR A 269 7.58 -11.94 22.33
CA THR A 269 8.43 -12.30 23.48
C THR A 269 9.04 -13.68 23.31
N ARG A 270 8.23 -14.68 22.90
CA ARG A 270 8.71 -16.02 22.63
C ARG A 270 9.69 -16.07 21.45
N ALA A 271 9.36 -15.38 20.38
CA ALA A 271 10.24 -15.27 19.20
C ALA A 271 11.62 -14.70 19.57
N LEU A 272 11.67 -13.64 20.39
CA LEU A 272 12.93 -13.09 20.89
C LEU A 272 13.71 -14.07 21.74
N GLN A 273 13.02 -14.87 22.60
CA GLN A 273 13.67 -15.92 23.39
C GLN A 273 14.23 -17.04 22.51
N ASP A 274 13.53 -17.41 21.42
CA ASP A 274 14.00 -18.40 20.47
C ASP A 274 15.24 -17.89 19.73
N LEU A 275 15.25 -16.64 19.29
CA LEU A 275 16.41 -15.97 18.67
C LEU A 275 17.62 -15.88 19.63
N LYS A 276 17.39 -15.57 20.91
CA LYS A 276 18.46 -15.59 21.92
C LYS A 276 19.06 -16.98 22.09
N ARG A 277 18.25 -18.04 22.11
CA ARG A 277 18.73 -19.42 22.13
C ARG A 277 19.52 -19.79 20.86
N ALA A 278 19.20 -19.18 19.74
CA ALA A 278 19.93 -19.33 18.49
C ALA A 278 21.23 -18.47 18.41
N GLY A 279 21.53 -17.69 19.45
CA GLY A 279 22.76 -16.90 19.56
C GLY A 279 22.62 -15.41 19.23
N ALA A 280 21.42 -14.90 19.08
CA ALA A 280 21.21 -13.46 18.90
C ALA A 280 21.31 -12.71 20.24
N PHE A 281 21.93 -11.54 20.20
CA PHE A 281 21.89 -10.56 21.28
C PHE A 281 20.72 -9.57 21.01
N VAL A 282 19.87 -9.35 21.99
CA VAL A 282 18.65 -8.55 21.82
C VAL A 282 18.79 -7.23 22.57
N ILE A 283 18.76 -6.12 21.84
CA ILE A 283 18.73 -4.78 22.42
C ILE A 283 17.37 -4.13 22.25
N GLY A 284 16.90 -3.45 23.30
CA GLY A 284 15.65 -2.67 23.26
C GLY A 284 15.94 -1.18 23.25
N LEU A 285 15.29 -0.43 22.32
CA LEU A 285 15.40 1.03 22.28
C LEU A 285 14.37 1.66 23.21
N ASP A 286 14.84 2.31 24.28
CA ASP A 286 14.01 2.99 25.27
C ASP A 286 14.75 4.18 25.87
N GLY A 287 14.05 5.30 26.10
CA GLY A 287 14.66 6.51 26.65
C GLY A 287 15.22 6.35 28.08
N GLY A 288 14.76 5.34 28.84
CA GLY A 288 15.28 4.95 30.15
C GLY A 288 16.33 3.85 30.09
N GLY A 289 17.07 3.71 28.99
CA GLY A 289 18.15 2.72 28.84
C GLY A 289 19.39 3.08 29.63
N ASP A 290 20.07 2.08 30.16
CA ASP A 290 21.29 2.22 30.96
C ASP A 290 22.54 2.52 30.12
N VAL A 291 22.47 2.19 28.82
CA VAL A 291 23.58 2.39 27.87
C VAL A 291 23.15 3.36 26.79
N ALA A 292 23.97 4.36 26.54
CA ALA A 292 23.74 5.26 25.41
C ALA A 292 24.15 4.57 24.07
N LEU A 293 23.33 4.76 23.05
CA LEU A 293 23.59 4.19 21.71
C LEU A 293 25.01 4.46 21.18
N PRO A 294 25.62 5.65 21.38
CA PRO A 294 27.01 5.89 21.02
C PRO A 294 28.03 5.01 21.75
N ASP A 295 27.68 4.46 22.91
CA ASP A 295 28.57 3.62 23.73
C ASP A 295 28.38 2.12 23.48
N LEU A 296 27.43 1.76 22.61
CA LEU A 296 27.13 0.37 22.25
C LEU A 296 28.34 -0.27 21.53
N GLN A 297 28.83 -1.40 22.06
CA GLN A 297 30.01 -2.13 21.53
C GLN A 297 29.68 -3.51 20.96
N LEU A 298 28.43 -3.74 20.55
CA LEU A 298 27.94 -5.04 20.08
C LEU A 298 27.92 -5.14 18.56
N THR A 299 29.04 -4.85 17.90
CA THR A 299 29.12 -4.81 16.45
C THR A 299 29.41 -6.17 15.81
N ASP A 300 30.07 -7.07 16.54
CA ASP A 300 30.57 -8.35 16.01
C ASP A 300 29.71 -9.55 16.38
N VAL A 301 28.50 -9.31 16.90
CA VAL A 301 27.57 -10.36 17.29
C VAL A 301 26.27 -10.25 16.48
N PRO A 302 25.57 -11.38 16.28
CA PRO A 302 24.22 -11.34 15.73
C PRO A 302 23.30 -10.50 16.63
N LEU A 303 22.60 -9.53 16.05
CA LEU A 303 21.90 -8.49 16.80
C LEU A 303 20.43 -8.40 16.39
N VAL A 304 19.55 -8.27 17.37
CA VAL A 304 18.14 -7.91 17.17
C VAL A 304 17.87 -6.57 17.85
N VAL A 305 17.46 -5.57 17.08
CA VAL A 305 17.10 -4.24 17.58
C VAL A 305 15.60 -4.18 17.75
N VAL A 306 15.12 -4.05 18.99
CA VAL A 306 13.70 -3.96 19.31
C VAL A 306 13.30 -2.50 19.46
N THR A 307 12.28 -2.07 18.70
CA THR A 307 11.69 -0.74 18.81
C THR A 307 10.23 -0.85 19.23
N GLY A 308 9.85 -0.09 20.24
CA GLY A 308 8.48 -0.05 20.75
C GLY A 308 7.59 0.97 20.04
N SER A 309 6.31 1.00 20.46
CA SER A 309 5.34 1.97 19.96
C SER A 309 5.63 3.39 20.44
N GLU A 310 5.14 4.38 19.69
CA GLU A 310 5.22 5.79 20.10
C GLU A 310 4.49 6.02 21.41
N GLY A 311 5.12 6.74 22.33
CA GLY A 311 4.60 7.13 23.65
C GLY A 311 4.60 6.03 24.71
N ARG A 312 4.44 4.74 24.35
CA ARG A 312 4.47 3.62 25.32
C ARG A 312 5.82 2.92 25.37
N GLY A 313 6.64 3.08 24.32
CA GLY A 313 7.90 2.35 24.20
C GLY A 313 7.71 0.85 24.02
N ILE A 314 8.65 0.09 24.51
CA ILE A 314 8.67 -1.37 24.50
C ILE A 314 7.78 -1.92 25.61
N SER A 315 6.96 -2.93 25.33
CA SER A 315 6.14 -3.59 26.35
C SER A 315 7.01 -4.27 27.42
N ARG A 316 6.50 -4.34 28.65
CA ARG A 316 7.25 -4.88 29.79
C ARG A 316 7.85 -6.26 29.51
N LEU A 317 7.06 -7.20 29.00
CA LEU A 317 7.56 -8.57 28.74
C LEU A 317 8.66 -8.61 27.68
N VAL A 318 8.56 -7.77 26.66
CA VAL A 318 9.59 -7.63 25.62
C VAL A 318 10.84 -6.98 26.22
N ARG A 319 10.68 -5.92 27.03
CA ARG A 319 11.76 -5.26 27.74
C ARG A 319 12.54 -6.22 28.65
N ASP A 320 11.80 -7.02 29.44
CA ASP A 320 12.40 -8.02 30.34
C ASP A 320 13.12 -9.16 29.57
N THR A 321 12.86 -9.33 28.29
CA THR A 321 13.50 -10.32 27.42
C THR A 321 14.77 -9.77 26.76
N CYS A 322 14.90 -8.45 26.60
CA CYS A 322 16.10 -7.83 26.03
C CYS A 322 17.32 -8.09 26.93
N ASP A 323 18.47 -8.29 26.32
CA ASP A 323 19.75 -8.41 27.03
C ASP A 323 20.25 -7.05 27.53
N GLN A 324 19.93 -6.00 26.77
CA GLN A 324 20.33 -4.63 27.09
C GLN A 324 19.27 -3.63 26.62
N ILE A 325 19.05 -2.61 27.42
CA ILE A 325 18.22 -1.44 27.03
C ILE A 325 19.15 -0.30 26.68
N VAL A 326 18.92 0.25 25.47
CA VAL A 326 19.80 1.25 24.85
C VAL A 326 19.00 2.52 24.67
N SER A 327 19.55 3.65 25.12
CA SER A 327 18.95 4.97 24.95
C SER A 327 19.60 5.75 23.82
N ILE A 328 18.78 6.48 23.06
CA ILE A 328 19.28 7.48 22.09
C ILE A 328 19.35 8.81 22.83
N PRO A 329 20.54 9.45 22.99
CA PRO A 329 20.64 10.74 23.61
C PRO A 329 19.86 11.80 22.81
N ILE A 330 18.86 12.40 23.46
CA ILE A 330 18.04 13.46 22.89
C ILE A 330 18.05 14.70 23.80
N ALA A 331 17.68 15.85 23.23
CA ALA A 331 17.62 17.08 24.01
C ALA A 331 16.56 16.99 25.12
N PRO A 332 16.80 17.53 26.32
CA PRO A 332 15.91 17.40 27.50
C PRO A 332 14.48 17.95 27.31
N ARG A 333 14.23 18.69 26.24
CA ARG A 333 12.91 19.26 25.92
C ARG A 333 11.99 18.25 25.20
N MET A 334 12.52 17.14 24.75
CA MET A 334 11.79 16.10 24.04
C MET A 334 11.74 14.84 24.90
N GLU A 335 10.58 14.21 24.97
CA GLU A 335 10.37 13.00 25.75
C GLU A 335 10.67 11.72 24.94
N SER A 336 10.48 11.76 23.63
CA SER A 336 10.66 10.60 22.74
C SER A 336 10.89 11.01 21.29
N LEU A 337 11.35 10.04 20.48
CA LEU A 337 11.44 10.11 19.03
C LEU A 337 10.32 9.27 18.41
N ASN A 338 9.96 9.59 17.18
CA ASN A 338 9.16 8.70 16.36
C ASN A 338 9.86 7.32 16.24
N ALA A 339 9.10 6.23 16.28
CA ALA A 339 9.63 4.86 16.28
C ALA A 339 10.53 4.54 15.07
N ALA A 340 10.12 4.98 13.87
CA ALA A 340 10.92 4.77 12.67
C ALA A 340 12.21 5.60 12.66
N VAL A 341 12.17 6.83 13.21
CA VAL A 341 13.35 7.68 13.36
C VAL A 341 14.33 7.04 14.35
N ALA A 342 13.85 6.61 15.51
CA ALA A 342 14.69 5.93 16.51
C ALA A 342 15.36 4.67 15.93
N THR A 343 14.58 3.83 15.23
CA THR A 343 15.11 2.65 14.52
C THR A 343 16.16 3.03 13.49
N GLY A 344 15.91 4.06 12.67
CA GLY A 344 16.86 4.51 11.65
C GLY A 344 18.18 5.01 12.24
N ILE A 345 18.14 5.76 13.34
CA ILE A 345 19.34 6.22 14.07
C ILE A 345 20.12 5.03 14.62
N ALA A 346 19.44 4.06 15.23
CA ALA A 346 20.07 2.87 15.78
C ALA A 346 20.74 2.04 14.69
N LEU A 347 20.04 1.77 13.59
CA LEU A 347 20.59 1.03 12.45
C LEU A 347 21.79 1.74 11.82
N TYR A 348 21.71 3.06 11.64
CA TYR A 348 22.84 3.85 11.14
C TYR A 348 24.07 3.72 12.05
N GLN A 349 23.89 3.90 13.37
CA GLN A 349 24.98 3.80 14.33
C GLN A 349 25.63 2.41 14.34
N ILE A 350 24.82 1.36 14.21
CA ILE A 350 25.32 -0.01 14.12
C ILE A 350 26.06 -0.23 12.80
N ALA A 351 25.49 0.21 11.68
CA ALA A 351 26.09 0.03 10.34
C ALA A 351 27.44 0.74 10.18
N VAL A 352 27.61 1.94 10.76
CA VAL A 352 28.88 2.69 10.73
C VAL A 352 29.99 2.04 11.57
N ARG A 353 29.60 1.24 12.57
CA ARG A 353 30.55 0.56 13.48
C ARG A 353 30.90 -0.88 13.08
N ARG A 354 30.13 -1.47 12.17
CA ARG A 354 30.37 -2.78 11.54
C ARG A 354 31.23 -2.66 10.29
#